data_d661f9ac1f242c672c51a79e30a9b47e
#
_entry.id   d661f9ac1f242c672c51a79e30a9b47e
#
_cell.length_a   1.000
_cell.length_b   1.000
_cell.length_c   1.000
_cell.angle_alpha   90.00
_cell.angle_beta   90.00
_cell.angle_gamma   90.00
#
_symmetry.space_group_name_H-M   'P 1'
#
loop_
_entity.id
_entity.type
_entity.pdbx_description
1 polymer ?
#
loop_
_entity_poly.entity_id
_entity_poly.type
_entity_poly.pdbx_seq_one_letter_code
_entity_poly.pdbx_strand_id
1 'polypeptide(L)'
;MISVELLVQAYLSGSFPMADPDEGDQIYWHTPETRGLIPLDDTFRVPKNLMRLYKKEKFELTINRAFPEVIEQCSLLRQGDTWISEEIIDVYTQMHKLGLAHSFEVWLDGALVGGLYGVAIGKAFFGESM
;
A
#
# COMPACT_ATOMS: atom_id res chain seq x y z
N MET A 1 -4.14 -13.24 -15.68
CA MET A 1 -4.27 -12.79 -14.26
C MET A 1 -2.96 -12.99 -13.52
N ILE A 2 -2.62 -12.04 -12.66
CA ILE A 2 -1.42 -12.14 -11.83
C ILE A 2 -1.68 -13.14 -10.69
N SER A 3 -0.82 -14.15 -10.56
CA SER A 3 -0.87 -15.04 -9.38
C SER A 3 -0.08 -14.43 -8.20
N VAL A 4 -0.38 -14.87 -6.99
CA VAL A 4 0.38 -14.46 -5.80
C VAL A 4 1.85 -14.88 -5.93
N GLU A 5 2.11 -16.08 -6.42
CA GLU A 5 3.47 -16.61 -6.62
C GLU A 5 4.28 -15.73 -7.57
N LEU A 6 3.68 -15.33 -8.69
CA LEU A 6 4.32 -14.43 -9.65
C LEU A 6 4.61 -13.06 -9.02
N LEU A 7 3.66 -12.53 -8.25
CA LEU A 7 3.83 -11.24 -7.58
C LEU A 7 4.95 -11.30 -6.53
N VAL A 8 5.01 -12.36 -5.71
CA VAL A 8 6.09 -12.56 -4.74
C VAL A 8 7.45 -12.64 -5.43
N GLN A 9 7.55 -13.41 -6.52
CA GLN A 9 8.80 -13.51 -7.30
C GLN A 9 9.22 -12.16 -7.87
N ALA A 10 8.27 -11.35 -8.34
CA ALA A 10 8.55 -10.02 -8.82
C ALA A 10 9.15 -9.12 -7.72
N TYR A 11 8.55 -9.11 -6.53
CA TYR A 11 9.10 -8.36 -5.38
C TYR A 11 10.49 -8.81 -4.99
N LEU A 12 10.74 -10.12 -4.98
CA LEU A 12 12.08 -10.66 -4.70
C LEU A 12 13.11 -10.26 -5.75
N SER A 13 12.68 -9.96 -6.98
CA SER A 13 13.52 -9.50 -8.08
C SER A 13 13.60 -7.97 -8.18
N GLY A 14 12.92 -7.24 -7.31
CA GLY A 14 12.89 -5.78 -7.32
C GLY A 14 11.87 -5.17 -8.29
N SER A 15 10.87 -5.93 -8.71
CA SER A 15 9.85 -5.50 -9.67
C SER A 15 8.46 -5.43 -9.03
N PHE A 16 7.60 -4.57 -9.57
CA PHE A 16 6.20 -4.46 -9.16
C PHE A 16 5.30 -4.14 -10.35
N PRO A 17 3.99 -4.48 -10.29
CA PRO A 17 3.07 -4.24 -11.38
C PRO A 17 2.34 -2.91 -11.24
N MET A 18 2.03 -2.30 -12.37
CA MET A 18 1.10 -1.17 -12.48
C MET A 18 0.20 -1.39 -13.70
N ALA A 19 -1.08 -1.11 -13.55
CA ALA A 19 -2.01 -1.09 -14.68
C ALA A 19 -1.93 0.24 -15.40
N ASP A 20 -2.09 0.20 -16.73
CA ASP A 20 -2.20 1.42 -17.53
C ASP A 20 -3.67 1.62 -17.92
N PRO A 21 -4.37 2.62 -17.35
CA PRO A 21 -5.78 2.84 -17.65
C PRO A 21 -6.03 3.28 -19.10
N ASP A 22 -5.05 3.90 -19.77
CA ASP A 22 -5.17 4.33 -21.16
C ASP A 22 -5.06 3.13 -22.13
N GLU A 23 -4.53 2.02 -21.68
CA GLU A 23 -4.39 0.78 -22.45
C GLU A 23 -5.29 -0.35 -21.93
N GLY A 24 -6.47 -0.02 -21.39
CA GLY A 24 -7.45 -1.00 -20.93
C GLY A 24 -6.98 -1.81 -19.71
N ASP A 25 -6.28 -1.16 -18.80
CA ASP A 25 -5.73 -1.76 -17.57
C ASP A 25 -4.66 -2.83 -17.85
N GLN A 26 -3.95 -2.74 -18.98
CA GLN A 26 -2.82 -3.60 -19.27
C GLN A 26 -1.77 -3.50 -18.15
N ILE A 27 -1.33 -4.64 -17.64
CA ILE A 27 -0.32 -4.69 -16.59
C ILE A 27 1.08 -4.57 -17.16
N TYR A 28 1.85 -3.61 -16.64
CA TYR A 28 3.27 -3.44 -16.91
C TYR A 28 4.09 -3.67 -15.63
N TRP A 29 5.23 -4.33 -15.77
CA TRP A 29 6.16 -4.59 -14.68
C TRP A 29 7.26 -3.55 -14.67
N HIS A 30 7.45 -2.91 -13.52
CA HIS A 30 8.43 -1.85 -13.33
C HIS A 30 9.57 -2.35 -12.46
N THR A 31 10.81 -2.10 -12.89
CA THR A 31 12.02 -2.44 -12.15
C THR A 31 12.85 -1.18 -12.01
N PRO A 32 12.63 -0.37 -10.96
CA PRO A 32 13.36 0.89 -10.77
C PRO A 32 14.82 0.64 -10.42
N GLU A 33 15.73 1.41 -11.01
CA GLU A 33 17.16 1.37 -10.72
C GLU A 33 17.47 2.00 -9.35
N THR A 34 16.70 3.02 -8.96
CA THR A 34 16.89 3.75 -7.70
C THR A 34 15.62 3.69 -6.88
N ARG A 35 15.75 3.35 -5.60
CA ARG A 35 14.64 3.30 -4.65
C ARG A 35 14.85 4.25 -3.49
N GLY A 36 13.77 4.92 -3.08
CA GLY A 36 13.73 5.63 -1.81
C GLY A 36 13.61 4.63 -0.65
N LEU A 37 14.49 4.76 0.33
CA LEU A 37 14.48 3.91 1.51
C LEU A 37 14.26 4.74 2.77
N ILE A 38 13.39 4.27 3.64
CA ILE A 38 13.21 4.82 4.98
C ILE A 38 13.68 3.77 5.98
N PRO A 39 14.77 4.04 6.74
CA PRO A 39 15.21 3.11 7.77
C PRO A 39 14.15 3.02 8.88
N LEU A 40 13.77 1.79 9.27
CA LEU A 40 12.82 1.55 10.37
C LEU A 40 13.60 1.20 11.65
N ASP A 41 14.49 2.07 12.05
CA ASP A 41 15.35 1.96 13.23
C ASP A 41 15.33 3.27 14.04
N ASP A 42 16.28 3.44 14.95
CA ASP A 42 16.38 4.62 15.80
C ASP A 42 16.66 5.93 15.03
N THR A 43 17.01 5.84 13.74
CA THR A 43 17.19 7.01 12.88
C THR A 43 15.90 7.48 12.22
N PHE A 44 14.80 6.70 12.35
CA PHE A 44 13.49 7.09 11.83
C PHE A 44 12.99 8.35 12.54
N ARG A 45 12.62 9.36 11.76
CA ARG A 45 12.22 10.66 12.30
C ARG A 45 10.77 10.96 11.98
N VAL A 46 10.05 11.34 13.04
CA VAL A 46 8.68 11.85 12.94
C VAL A 46 8.72 13.37 13.11
N PRO A 47 8.17 14.17 12.18
CA PRO A 47 8.10 15.61 12.36
C PRO A 47 7.38 16.00 13.66
N LYS A 48 7.83 17.07 14.30
CA LYS A 48 7.29 17.51 15.59
C LYS A 48 5.79 17.82 15.54
N ASN A 49 5.32 18.43 14.46
CA ASN A 49 3.90 18.75 14.27
C ASN A 49 3.05 17.48 14.15
N LEU A 50 3.55 16.45 13.45
CA LEU A 50 2.87 15.16 13.34
C LEU A 50 2.83 14.44 14.69
N MET A 51 3.94 14.42 15.43
CA MET A 51 3.97 13.83 16.76
C MET A 51 3.02 14.53 17.73
N ARG A 52 2.91 15.87 17.63
CA ARG A 52 1.94 16.63 18.44
C ARG A 52 0.51 16.24 18.12
N LEU A 53 0.19 16.08 16.82
CA LEU A 53 -1.13 15.63 16.38
C LEU A 53 -1.44 14.22 16.89
N TYR A 54 -0.48 13.31 16.78
CA TYR A 54 -0.59 11.94 17.28
C TYR A 54 -0.90 11.91 18.78
N LYS A 55 -0.20 12.72 19.59
CA LYS A 55 -0.39 12.80 21.04
C LYS A 55 -1.75 13.34 21.47
N LYS A 56 -2.45 14.06 20.60
CA LYS A 56 -3.81 14.57 20.89
C LYS A 56 -4.88 13.47 20.84
N GLU A 57 -4.53 12.29 20.35
CA GLU A 57 -5.43 11.13 20.25
C GLU A 57 -6.78 11.44 19.54
N LYS A 58 -6.77 12.41 18.62
CA LYS A 58 -7.94 12.77 17.83
C LYS A 58 -8.34 11.66 16.85
N PHE A 59 -7.33 10.94 16.34
CA PHE A 59 -7.51 9.87 15.37
C PHE A 59 -7.24 8.51 16.00
N GLU A 60 -8.02 7.50 15.60
CA GLU A 60 -7.74 6.10 15.91
C GLU A 60 -6.86 5.51 14.81
N LEU A 61 -5.78 4.83 15.19
CA LEU A 61 -4.89 4.15 14.28
C LEU A 61 -5.05 2.64 14.41
N THR A 62 -5.21 1.95 13.28
CA THR A 62 -5.36 0.49 13.26
C THR A 62 -4.46 -0.14 12.21
N ILE A 63 -4.26 -1.45 12.31
CA ILE A 63 -3.50 -2.25 11.35
C ILE A 63 -4.38 -3.43 10.93
N ASN A 64 -4.47 -3.68 9.62
CA ASN A 64 -5.18 -4.82 9.03
C ASN A 64 -6.68 -4.90 9.40
N ARG A 65 -7.30 -3.77 9.70
CA ARG A 65 -8.72 -3.73 10.04
C ARG A 65 -9.61 -3.62 8.81
N ALA A 66 -9.15 -2.91 7.78
CA ALA A 66 -9.96 -2.55 6.63
C ALA A 66 -9.14 -2.53 5.33
N PHE A 67 -8.39 -3.60 5.05
CA PHE A 67 -7.55 -3.67 3.83
C PHE A 67 -8.35 -3.43 2.54
N PRO A 68 -9.53 -4.06 2.33
CA PRO A 68 -10.30 -3.84 1.11
C PRO A 68 -10.69 -2.37 0.91
N GLU A 69 -11.16 -1.70 1.97
CA GLU A 69 -11.53 -0.28 1.89
C GLU A 69 -10.33 0.61 1.61
N VAL A 70 -9.17 0.32 2.20
CA VAL A 70 -7.95 1.10 1.97
C VAL A 70 -7.51 1.03 0.52
N ILE A 71 -7.38 -0.16 -0.06
CA ILE A 71 -6.92 -0.31 -1.45
C ILE A 71 -7.95 0.26 -2.43
N GLU A 72 -9.24 0.10 -2.16
CA GLU A 72 -10.31 0.69 -2.96
C GLU A 72 -10.25 2.22 -2.94
N GLN A 73 -10.11 2.84 -1.77
CA GLN A 73 -9.98 4.29 -1.65
C GLN A 73 -8.72 4.81 -2.35
N CYS A 74 -7.60 4.12 -2.25
CA CYS A 74 -6.40 4.46 -3.00
C CYS A 74 -6.63 4.47 -4.52
N SER A 75 -7.44 3.53 -5.02
CA SER A 75 -7.84 3.48 -6.43
C SER A 75 -8.76 4.64 -6.80
N LEU A 76 -9.79 4.92 -6.00
CA LEU A 76 -10.82 5.92 -6.29
C LEU A 76 -10.31 7.37 -6.23
N LEU A 77 -9.36 7.67 -5.34
CA LEU A 77 -8.84 9.03 -5.16
C LEU A 77 -8.04 9.54 -6.36
N ARG A 78 -7.67 8.67 -7.29
CA ARG A 78 -6.96 9.01 -8.52
C ARG A 78 -7.84 8.76 -9.74
N GLN A 79 -9.05 9.32 -9.75
CA GLN A 79 -10.02 9.11 -10.81
C GLN A 79 -9.42 9.34 -12.20
N GLY A 80 -9.46 8.31 -13.05
CA GLY A 80 -9.01 8.35 -14.44
C GLY A 80 -7.50 8.21 -14.64
N ASP A 81 -6.70 8.14 -13.60
CA ASP A 81 -5.24 8.02 -13.66
C ASP A 81 -4.72 7.06 -12.58
N THR A 82 -5.51 6.04 -12.25
CA THR A 82 -5.09 5.04 -11.26
C THR A 82 -4.42 3.85 -11.92
N TRP A 83 -3.28 3.44 -11.37
CA TRP A 83 -2.61 2.19 -11.75
C TRP A 83 -3.19 0.98 -10.97
N ILE A 84 -4.14 1.22 -10.07
CA ILE A 84 -4.76 0.19 -9.21
C ILE A 84 -6.04 -0.27 -9.90
N SER A 85 -5.91 -1.25 -10.81
CA SER A 85 -7.04 -1.90 -11.49
C SER A 85 -7.71 -2.95 -10.58
N GLU A 86 -8.83 -3.50 -11.04
CA GLU A 86 -9.48 -4.60 -10.34
C GLU A 86 -8.56 -5.81 -10.16
N GLU A 87 -7.76 -6.14 -11.16
CA GLU A 87 -6.76 -7.23 -11.08
C GLU A 87 -5.71 -6.95 -9.99
N ILE A 88 -5.25 -5.71 -9.89
CA ILE A 88 -4.33 -5.27 -8.83
C ILE A 88 -5.01 -5.42 -7.46
N ILE A 89 -6.24 -4.92 -7.31
CA ILE A 89 -6.99 -5.05 -6.05
C ILE A 89 -7.13 -6.53 -5.66
N ASP A 90 -7.48 -7.40 -6.60
CA ASP A 90 -7.69 -8.80 -6.34
C ASP A 90 -6.42 -9.52 -5.85
N VAL A 91 -5.30 -9.35 -6.56
CA VAL A 91 -4.05 -10.04 -6.19
C VAL A 91 -3.48 -9.52 -4.87
N TYR A 92 -3.53 -8.21 -4.60
CA TYR A 92 -3.07 -7.67 -3.32
C TYR A 92 -3.98 -8.06 -2.17
N THR A 93 -5.29 -8.20 -2.42
CA THR A 93 -6.24 -8.74 -1.43
C THR A 93 -5.93 -10.19 -1.09
N GLN A 94 -5.56 -11.01 -2.08
CA GLN A 94 -5.09 -12.38 -1.85
C GLN A 94 -3.79 -12.39 -1.03
N MET A 95 -2.84 -11.51 -1.34
CA MET A 95 -1.62 -11.33 -0.55
C MET A 95 -1.93 -10.99 0.90
N HIS A 96 -2.92 -10.11 1.12
CA HIS A 96 -3.36 -9.75 2.46
C HIS A 96 -3.91 -10.95 3.23
N LYS A 97 -4.76 -11.77 2.60
CA LYS A 97 -5.30 -13.00 3.21
C LYS A 97 -4.22 -14.00 3.59
N LEU A 98 -3.10 -13.98 2.89
CA LEU A 98 -1.94 -14.84 3.18
C LEU A 98 -0.96 -14.21 4.20
N GLY A 99 -1.25 -13.01 4.71
CA GLY A 99 -0.39 -12.34 5.65
C GLY A 99 0.85 -11.66 5.05
N LEU A 100 0.86 -11.43 3.73
CA LEU A 100 1.98 -10.82 3.00
C LEU A 100 1.75 -9.35 2.67
N ALA A 101 0.50 -8.91 2.63
CA ALA A 101 0.13 -7.50 2.45
C ALA A 101 -0.64 -7.00 3.68
N HIS A 102 -0.40 -5.75 4.03
CA HIS A 102 -0.96 -5.14 5.23
C HIS A 102 -1.49 -3.76 4.95
N SER A 103 -2.50 -3.36 5.72
CA SER A 103 -3.04 -2.01 5.70
C SER A 103 -2.85 -1.32 7.04
N PHE A 104 -2.71 -0.01 6.97
CA PHE A 104 -2.68 0.88 8.13
C PHE A 104 -3.80 1.88 7.93
N GLU A 105 -4.67 2.04 8.91
CA GLU A 105 -5.85 2.90 8.82
C GLU A 105 -5.79 4.04 9.81
N VAL A 106 -6.34 5.17 9.40
CA VAL A 106 -6.60 6.34 10.25
C VAL A 106 -8.10 6.59 10.25
N TRP A 107 -8.70 6.60 11.44
CA TRP A 107 -10.13 6.79 11.64
C TRP A 107 -10.41 8.07 12.41
N LEU A 108 -11.46 8.78 12.02
CA LEU A 108 -11.98 9.93 12.74
C LEU A 108 -13.48 9.71 12.95
N ASP A 109 -13.90 9.66 14.22
CA ASP A 109 -15.30 9.44 14.60
C ASP A 109 -15.94 8.24 13.88
N GLY A 110 -15.20 7.15 13.74
CA GLY A 110 -15.64 5.92 13.10
C GLY A 110 -15.57 5.90 11.57
N ALA A 111 -15.15 7.00 10.95
CA ALA A 111 -14.97 7.08 9.49
C ALA A 111 -13.50 6.88 9.09
N LEU A 112 -13.26 6.12 8.04
CA LEU A 112 -11.93 5.96 7.45
C LEU A 112 -11.53 7.27 6.74
N VAL A 113 -10.51 7.95 7.25
CA VAL A 113 -10.05 9.25 6.73
C VAL A 113 -8.65 9.20 6.13
N GLY A 114 -7.93 8.13 6.33
CA GLY A 114 -6.61 7.93 5.75
C GLY A 114 -6.21 6.47 5.80
N GLY A 115 -5.29 6.08 4.94
CA GLY A 115 -4.81 4.72 4.90
C GLY A 115 -3.61 4.53 4.01
N LEU A 116 -2.87 3.48 4.28
CA LEU A 116 -1.71 3.04 3.53
C LEU A 116 -1.79 1.53 3.41
N TYR A 117 -1.52 0.97 2.25
CA TYR A 117 -1.27 -0.47 2.14
C TYR A 117 0.10 -0.75 1.54
N GLY A 118 0.60 -1.93 1.80
CA GLY A 118 1.89 -2.37 1.28
C GLY A 118 2.14 -3.86 1.50
N VAL A 119 3.29 -4.29 1.04
CA VAL A 119 3.73 -5.69 1.06
C VAL A 119 4.91 -5.84 2.01
N ALA A 120 4.86 -6.83 2.89
CA ALA A 120 5.94 -7.16 3.80
C ALA A 120 6.56 -8.50 3.40
N ILE A 121 7.85 -8.47 3.03
CA ILE A 121 8.61 -9.67 2.69
C ILE A 121 9.95 -9.61 3.43
N GLY A 122 10.22 -10.59 4.30
CA GLY A 122 11.40 -10.59 5.14
C GLY A 122 11.43 -9.36 6.05
N LYS A 123 12.49 -8.59 5.99
CA LYS A 123 12.69 -7.36 6.77
C LYS A 123 12.31 -6.08 6.01
N ALA A 124 11.73 -6.21 4.83
CA ALA A 124 11.34 -5.09 4.00
C ALA A 124 9.82 -4.90 3.99
N PHE A 125 9.39 -3.65 4.11
CA PHE A 125 8.02 -3.24 3.86
C PHE A 125 8.00 -2.31 2.63
N PHE A 126 7.21 -2.69 1.64
CA PHE A 126 7.03 -1.93 0.41
C PHE A 126 5.72 -1.17 0.49
N GLY A 127 5.78 0.14 0.79
CA GLY A 127 4.60 1.00 0.74
C GLY A 127 4.13 1.19 -0.69
N GLU A 128 2.87 0.86 -0.98
CA GLU A 128 2.33 0.88 -2.33
C GLU A 128 1.59 2.17 -2.63
N SER A 129 0.55 2.47 -1.85
CA SER A 129 -0.26 3.66 -2.04
C SER A 129 -0.91 4.10 -0.72
N MET A 130 -1.23 5.39 -0.68
CA MET A 130 -1.87 5.99 0.47
C MET A 130 -2.87 7.06 0.04
#